data_4324d53bc51276cfe886189ef737c5c1
#
_entry.id   4324d53bc51276cfe886189ef737c5c1
#
_cell.length_a   1.000
_cell.length_b   1.000
_cell.length_c   1.000
_cell.angle_alpha   90.00
_cell.angle_beta   90.00
_cell.angle_gamma   90.00
#
_symmetry.space_group_name_H-M   'P 1'
#
loop_
_entity.id
_entity.type
_entity.pdbx_description
1 polymer ?
#
loop_
_entity_poly.entity_id
_entity_poly.type
_entity_poly.pdbx_seq_one_letter_code
_entity_poly.pdbx_strand_id
1 'polypeptide(L)'
;MRLLVVTPHFQPDTAPTGDVVALVVEALGRLGHESHVVTSLPWYADHAVADGWQGSPWRTGRHEHGTVTRLHPFPADKTSLVARSLGYLGFSGLTAAAAVGAKGSFDAVLALSPPLTLAVAGWLAAERHRCPLILDIQDVFPDVAIEVGAITSPPVIDLFRHLERFCYGRAAAVRVLSGDLAANVGAKVARMRRPPRVEVIPNPVDTTALTPASRDTPYRHELGLGDATVFMYAGNLGHSQSLDLVVEAARRHANRSDIVYVVNGGGVMADHMARAAADLPNLTVVGYQP
;
A
#
# COMPACT_ATOMS: atom_id res chain seq x y z
N MET A 1 10.28 6.86 22.48
CA MET A 1 8.93 6.26 22.55
C MET A 1 9.01 4.85 22.01
N ARG A 2 8.13 3.97 22.44
CA ARG A 2 7.99 2.63 21.91
C ARG A 2 6.66 2.50 21.15
N LEU A 3 6.71 2.18 19.87
CA LEU A 3 5.57 2.17 18.97
C LEU A 3 5.16 0.74 18.61
N LEU A 4 3.86 0.48 18.55
CA LEU A 4 3.32 -0.73 17.96
C LEU A 4 2.82 -0.40 16.56
N VAL A 5 3.42 -1.00 15.53
CA VAL A 5 3.08 -0.77 14.13
C VAL A 5 2.32 -1.97 13.59
N VAL A 6 1.11 -1.74 13.10
CA VAL A 6 0.23 -2.76 12.51
C VAL A 6 0.11 -2.48 11.02
N THR A 7 0.63 -3.38 10.20
CA THR A 7 0.73 -3.18 8.75
C THR A 7 0.51 -4.49 7.98
N PRO A 8 -0.08 -4.45 6.77
CA PRO A 8 -0.23 -5.67 5.98
C PRO A 8 1.11 -6.20 5.44
N HIS A 9 2.07 -5.30 5.17
CA HIS A 9 3.36 -5.65 4.56
C HIS A 9 4.51 -4.96 5.29
N PHE A 10 5.65 -5.62 5.35
CA PHE A 10 6.92 -5.09 5.88
C PHE A 10 8.08 -5.90 5.30
N GLN A 11 9.21 -5.25 5.03
CA GLN A 11 10.40 -5.92 4.49
C GLN A 11 10.73 -7.24 5.22
N PRO A 12 11.10 -8.32 4.51
CA PRO A 12 11.50 -8.39 3.11
C PRO A 12 10.33 -8.64 2.13
N ASP A 13 9.07 -8.43 2.49
CA ASP A 13 7.96 -8.48 1.52
C ASP A 13 8.08 -7.33 0.52
N THR A 14 7.93 -7.62 -0.77
CA THR A 14 8.17 -6.67 -1.88
C THR A 14 6.99 -5.75 -2.19
N ALA A 15 5.98 -5.73 -1.33
CA ALA A 15 4.85 -4.82 -1.49
C ALA A 15 5.30 -3.36 -1.28
N PRO A 16 4.93 -2.40 -2.16
CA PRO A 16 5.33 -1.00 -2.04
C PRO A 16 5.01 -0.36 -0.68
N THR A 17 3.88 -0.72 -0.09
CA THR A 17 3.52 -0.26 1.27
C THR A 17 4.47 -0.81 2.34
N GLY A 18 5.06 -1.98 2.11
CA GLY A 18 6.07 -2.58 3.00
C GLY A 18 7.34 -1.74 3.06
N ASP A 19 7.80 -1.24 1.91
CA ASP A 19 8.97 -0.37 1.82
C ASP A 19 8.71 1.00 2.46
N VAL A 20 7.53 1.58 2.23
CA VAL A 20 7.13 2.83 2.87
C VAL A 20 7.15 2.71 4.39
N VAL A 21 6.57 1.63 4.93
CA VAL A 21 6.57 1.41 6.40
C VAL A 21 7.97 1.17 6.92
N ALA A 22 8.82 0.46 6.18
CA ALA A 22 10.21 0.26 6.57
C ALA A 22 10.98 1.58 6.68
N LEU A 23 10.82 2.49 5.70
CA LEU A 23 11.39 3.83 5.76
C LEU A 23 10.86 4.67 6.94
N VAL A 24 9.56 4.57 7.24
CA VAL A 24 8.97 5.25 8.40
C VAL A 24 9.55 4.69 9.71
N VAL A 25 9.62 3.36 9.86
CA VAL A 25 10.19 2.69 11.04
C VAL A 25 11.67 3.05 11.21
N GLU A 26 12.42 3.08 10.12
CA GLU A 26 13.83 3.48 10.13
C GLU A 26 14.00 4.94 10.56
N ALA A 27 13.22 5.86 9.98
CA ALA A 27 13.26 7.27 10.35
C ALA A 27 12.93 7.50 11.83
N LEU A 28 11.92 6.80 12.36
CA LEU A 28 11.58 6.82 13.78
C LEU A 28 12.70 6.24 14.64
N GLY A 29 13.35 5.16 14.17
CA GLY A 29 14.51 4.56 14.84
C GLY A 29 15.70 5.51 14.93
N ARG A 30 16.02 6.22 13.85
CA ARG A 30 17.07 7.26 13.83
C ARG A 30 16.78 8.41 14.82
N LEU A 31 15.50 8.66 15.10
CA LEU A 31 15.05 9.61 16.13
C LEU A 31 15.04 9.03 17.56
N GLY A 32 15.55 7.81 17.76
CA GLY A 32 15.64 7.15 19.05
C GLY A 32 14.34 6.49 19.53
N HIS A 33 13.43 6.16 18.60
CA HIS A 33 12.21 5.43 18.92
C HIS A 33 12.38 3.94 18.62
N GLU A 34 11.79 3.08 19.45
CA GLU A 34 11.74 1.64 19.25
C GLU A 34 10.39 1.26 18.65
N SER A 35 10.36 0.26 17.76
CA SER A 35 9.12 -0.25 17.18
C SER A 35 8.98 -1.76 17.33
N HIS A 36 7.73 -2.19 17.59
CA HIS A 36 7.30 -3.57 17.40
C HIS A 36 6.35 -3.63 16.22
N VAL A 37 6.78 -4.28 15.14
CA VAL A 37 5.98 -4.38 13.92
C VAL A 37 5.20 -5.69 13.92
N VAL A 38 3.88 -5.63 13.71
CA VAL A 38 3.01 -6.78 13.47
C VAL A 38 2.56 -6.74 12.02
N THR A 39 2.93 -7.76 11.26
CA THR A 39 2.76 -7.79 9.80
C THR A 39 2.55 -9.20 9.25
N SER A 40 2.39 -9.36 7.94
CA SER A 40 2.35 -10.67 7.29
C SER A 40 3.73 -11.29 7.10
N LEU A 41 3.76 -12.61 6.91
CA LEU A 41 4.87 -13.27 6.23
C LEU A 41 4.99 -12.73 4.81
N PRO A 42 6.19 -12.68 4.19
CA PRO A 42 6.34 -12.25 2.80
C PRO A 42 5.51 -13.13 1.86
N TRP A 43 4.70 -12.49 0.99
CA TRP A 43 3.79 -13.21 0.08
C TRP A 43 3.38 -12.43 -1.18
N TYR A 44 3.71 -11.14 -1.25
CA TYR A 44 3.15 -10.22 -2.24
C TYR A 44 3.55 -10.58 -3.68
N ALA A 45 4.82 -10.93 -3.92
CA ALA A 45 5.36 -11.18 -5.26
C ALA A 45 4.58 -12.28 -6.00
N ASP A 46 4.44 -13.44 -5.36
CA ASP A 46 3.88 -14.64 -5.98
C ASP A 46 2.45 -14.94 -5.52
N HIS A 47 1.87 -14.08 -4.66
CA HIS A 47 0.60 -14.31 -3.95
C HIS A 47 0.56 -15.65 -3.19
N ALA A 48 1.71 -16.08 -2.75
CA ALA A 48 1.96 -17.26 -1.92
C ALA A 48 3.00 -16.92 -0.86
N VAL A 49 2.99 -17.62 0.27
CA VAL A 49 4.04 -17.42 1.27
C VAL A 49 5.38 -17.76 0.64
N ALA A 50 6.31 -16.82 0.66
CA ALA A 50 7.61 -16.92 0.01
C ALA A 50 8.42 -18.11 0.54
N ASP A 51 9.32 -18.64 -0.30
CA ASP A 51 10.20 -19.75 0.05
C ASP A 51 11.04 -19.41 1.30
N GLY A 52 11.23 -20.41 2.15
CA GLY A 52 11.90 -20.24 3.44
C GLY A 52 11.04 -19.61 4.54
N TRP A 53 9.84 -19.10 4.24
CA TRP A 53 8.90 -18.55 5.22
C TRP A 53 7.72 -19.47 5.51
N GLN A 54 7.61 -20.59 4.82
CA GLN A 54 6.58 -21.60 4.99
C GLN A 54 6.74 -22.39 6.30
N GLY A 55 5.71 -23.16 6.67
CA GLY A 55 5.76 -24.12 7.79
C GLY A 55 5.43 -23.57 9.17
N SER A 56 5.30 -22.25 9.36
CA SER A 56 4.83 -21.68 10.61
C SER A 56 3.92 -20.48 10.35
N PRO A 57 2.72 -20.45 10.95
CA PRO A 57 1.80 -19.32 10.80
C PRO A 57 2.20 -18.09 11.62
N TRP A 58 3.23 -18.21 12.45
CA TRP A 58 3.66 -17.17 13.38
C TRP A 58 5.17 -17.21 13.54
N ARG A 59 5.85 -16.10 13.23
CA ARG A 59 7.30 -15.95 13.43
C ARG A 59 7.61 -14.62 14.10
N THR A 60 8.48 -14.62 15.09
CA THR A 60 9.00 -13.41 15.72
C THR A 60 10.48 -13.28 15.41
N GLY A 61 10.92 -12.07 15.07
CA GLY A 61 12.30 -11.75 14.75
C GLY A 61 12.66 -10.35 15.23
N ARG A 62 13.83 -9.89 14.78
CA ARG A 62 14.32 -8.53 15.05
C ARG A 62 14.49 -7.79 13.73
N HIS A 63 14.36 -6.49 13.78
CA HIS A 63 14.84 -5.53 12.79
C HIS A 63 15.74 -4.52 13.51
N GLU A 64 16.39 -3.63 12.78
CA GLU A 64 17.41 -2.73 13.33
C GLU A 64 16.93 -1.91 14.54
N HIS A 65 15.69 -1.43 14.50
CA HIS A 65 15.11 -0.55 15.51
C HIS A 65 14.03 -1.22 16.37
N GLY A 66 14.09 -2.55 16.52
CA GLY A 66 13.13 -3.25 17.40
C GLY A 66 12.85 -4.70 17.01
N THR A 67 11.59 -5.07 17.07
CA THR A 67 11.13 -6.45 16.86
C THR A 67 10.00 -6.52 15.84
N VAL A 68 9.85 -7.68 15.19
CA VAL A 68 8.78 -7.92 14.24
C VAL A 68 8.10 -9.26 14.51
N THR A 69 6.77 -9.25 14.52
CA THR A 69 5.94 -10.46 14.52
C THR A 69 5.28 -10.60 13.16
N ARG A 70 5.54 -11.71 12.48
CA ARG A 70 5.02 -12.03 11.15
C ARG A 70 4.00 -13.13 11.23
N LEU A 71 2.88 -12.94 10.55
CA LEU A 71 1.69 -13.77 10.64
C LEU A 71 1.32 -14.33 9.27
N HIS A 72 0.66 -15.47 9.22
CA HIS A 72 0.20 -16.06 7.98
C HIS A 72 -0.81 -15.13 7.28
N PRO A 73 -0.58 -14.76 6.00
CA PRO A 73 -1.41 -13.78 5.27
C PRO A 73 -2.74 -14.34 4.78
N PHE A 74 -2.95 -15.67 4.80
CA PHE A 74 -4.09 -16.36 4.18
C PHE A 74 -4.27 -15.96 2.70
N PRO A 75 -3.26 -16.21 1.85
CA PRO A 75 -3.38 -15.90 0.43
C PRO A 75 -4.60 -16.61 -0.14
N ALA A 76 -5.40 -15.91 -0.91
CA ALA A 76 -6.62 -16.44 -1.50
C ALA A 76 -6.62 -16.25 -3.02
N ASP A 77 -7.40 -17.05 -3.71
CA ASP A 77 -7.59 -16.92 -5.16
C ASP A 77 -8.03 -15.49 -5.52
N LYS A 78 -7.29 -14.87 -6.45
CA LYS A 78 -7.54 -13.50 -6.93
C LYS A 78 -8.93 -13.32 -7.53
N THR A 79 -9.51 -14.38 -8.08
CA THR A 79 -10.81 -14.36 -8.76
C THR A 79 -11.99 -14.39 -7.79
N SER A 80 -11.80 -14.91 -6.57
CA SER A 80 -12.87 -15.05 -5.57
C SER A 80 -12.86 -13.91 -4.56
N LEU A 81 -13.80 -12.98 -4.68
CA LEU A 81 -13.98 -11.87 -3.72
C LEU A 81 -14.26 -12.38 -2.30
N VAL A 82 -15.04 -13.46 -2.16
CA VAL A 82 -15.36 -14.06 -0.86
C VAL A 82 -14.13 -14.66 -0.20
N ALA A 83 -13.34 -15.45 -0.95
CA ALA A 83 -12.12 -16.04 -0.43
C ALA A 83 -11.10 -14.97 0.01
N ARG A 84 -10.95 -13.90 -0.77
CA ARG A 84 -10.10 -12.74 -0.41
C ARG A 84 -10.59 -12.05 0.87
N SER A 85 -11.90 -11.83 0.99
CA SER A 85 -12.47 -11.21 2.19
C SER A 85 -12.25 -12.06 3.43
N LEU A 86 -12.43 -13.38 3.34
CA LEU A 86 -12.15 -14.32 4.43
C LEU A 86 -10.65 -14.35 4.78
N GLY A 87 -9.77 -14.32 3.80
CA GLY A 87 -8.32 -14.21 4.01
C GLY A 87 -7.93 -12.92 4.77
N TYR A 88 -8.49 -11.78 4.37
CA TYR A 88 -8.27 -10.52 5.09
C TYR A 88 -8.83 -10.55 6.52
N LEU A 89 -9.99 -11.15 6.75
CA LEU A 89 -10.55 -11.30 8.10
C LEU A 89 -9.69 -12.23 8.96
N GLY A 90 -9.22 -13.35 8.40
CA GLY A 90 -8.32 -14.28 9.09
C GLY A 90 -7.00 -13.61 9.48
N PHE A 91 -6.37 -12.92 8.54
CA PHE A 91 -5.14 -12.16 8.80
C PHE A 91 -5.36 -11.06 9.85
N SER A 92 -6.45 -10.31 9.74
CA SER A 92 -6.75 -9.23 10.69
C SER A 92 -7.07 -9.77 12.09
N GLY A 93 -7.70 -10.94 12.20
CA GLY A 93 -7.92 -11.63 13.46
C GLY A 93 -6.62 -12.06 14.14
N LEU A 94 -5.69 -12.67 13.38
CA LEU A 94 -4.36 -13.01 13.89
C LEU A 94 -3.58 -11.75 14.27
N THR A 95 -3.67 -10.70 13.48
CA THR A 95 -3.02 -9.41 13.75
C THR A 95 -3.54 -8.78 15.03
N ALA A 96 -4.85 -8.80 15.25
CA ALA A 96 -5.46 -8.33 16.48
C ALA A 96 -4.96 -9.13 17.70
N ALA A 97 -4.93 -10.47 17.61
CA ALA A 97 -4.43 -11.33 18.67
C ALA A 97 -2.94 -11.05 18.98
N ALA A 98 -2.10 -10.90 17.94
CA ALA A 98 -0.68 -10.61 18.10
C ALA A 98 -0.45 -9.21 18.70
N ALA A 99 -1.15 -8.20 18.20
CA ALA A 99 -1.01 -6.82 18.65
C ALA A 99 -1.51 -6.61 20.09
N VAL A 100 -2.65 -7.22 20.44
CA VAL A 100 -3.19 -7.21 21.81
C VAL A 100 -2.28 -7.99 22.77
N GLY A 101 -1.72 -9.12 22.31
CA GLY A 101 -0.81 -9.98 23.10
C GLY A 101 0.64 -9.49 23.13
N ALA A 102 0.99 -8.42 22.44
CA ALA A 102 2.35 -7.89 22.40
C ALA A 102 2.83 -7.48 23.82
N LYS A 103 4.07 -7.87 24.14
CA LYS A 103 4.61 -7.66 25.49
C LYS A 103 5.20 -6.26 25.66
N GLY A 104 5.02 -5.71 26.85
CA GLY A 104 5.53 -4.40 27.26
C GLY A 104 4.49 -3.30 27.10
N SER A 105 4.89 -2.06 27.38
CA SER A 105 4.09 -0.86 27.19
C SER A 105 4.41 -0.22 25.84
N PHE A 106 3.41 0.39 25.21
CA PHE A 106 3.56 1.18 23.99
C PHE A 106 3.04 2.58 24.22
N ASP A 107 3.69 3.56 23.62
CA ASP A 107 3.31 4.98 23.72
C ASP A 107 2.27 5.34 22.65
N ALA A 108 2.23 4.61 21.54
CA ALA A 108 1.21 4.74 20.50
C ALA A 108 1.12 3.46 19.64
N VAL A 109 -0.06 3.28 19.02
CA VAL A 109 -0.28 2.32 17.94
C VAL A 109 -0.40 3.06 16.62
N LEU A 110 0.39 2.66 15.62
CA LEU A 110 0.27 3.09 14.23
C LEU A 110 -0.34 1.93 13.43
N ALA A 111 -1.51 2.12 12.84
CA ALA A 111 -2.17 1.09 12.03
C ALA A 111 -2.44 1.58 10.61
N LEU A 112 -2.02 0.79 9.62
CA LEU A 112 -2.22 1.10 8.21
C LEU A 112 -3.59 0.65 7.71
N SER A 113 -4.12 1.41 6.75
CA SER A 113 -5.32 1.09 5.98
C SER A 113 -5.10 1.48 4.51
N PRO A 114 -5.52 0.65 3.54
CA PRO A 114 -6.27 -0.60 3.65
C PRO A 114 -5.43 -1.80 4.14
N PRO A 115 -6.09 -2.89 4.65
CA PRO A 115 -7.53 -3.03 4.84
C PRO A 115 -8.03 -2.37 6.14
N LEU A 116 -9.27 -1.87 6.15
CA LEU A 116 -9.90 -1.25 7.35
C LEU A 116 -9.95 -2.18 8.57
N THR A 117 -9.94 -3.49 8.36
CA THR A 117 -9.91 -4.47 9.44
C THR A 117 -8.61 -4.42 10.26
N LEU A 118 -7.51 -3.95 9.69
CA LEU A 118 -6.28 -3.68 10.44
C LEU A 118 -6.40 -2.44 11.33
N ALA A 119 -7.18 -1.44 10.92
CA ALA A 119 -7.48 -0.31 11.80
C ALA A 119 -8.27 -0.77 13.05
N VAL A 120 -9.16 -1.77 12.91
CA VAL A 120 -9.84 -2.41 14.05
C VAL A 120 -8.84 -3.16 14.95
N ALA A 121 -7.92 -3.92 14.36
CA ALA A 121 -6.86 -4.59 15.12
C ALA A 121 -5.99 -3.60 15.88
N GLY A 122 -5.62 -2.49 15.22
CA GLY A 122 -4.89 -1.38 15.85
C GLY A 122 -5.66 -0.72 17.00
N TRP A 123 -6.97 -0.50 16.83
CA TRP A 123 -7.81 0.02 17.90
C TRP A 123 -7.85 -0.94 19.10
N LEU A 124 -8.07 -2.24 18.91
CA LEU A 124 -8.06 -3.22 19.99
C LEU A 124 -6.72 -3.23 20.76
N ALA A 125 -5.62 -3.13 20.03
CA ALA A 125 -4.29 -3.00 20.62
C ALA A 125 -4.13 -1.69 21.41
N ALA A 126 -4.57 -0.56 20.86
CA ALA A 126 -4.51 0.75 21.53
C ALA A 126 -5.30 0.75 22.84
N GLU A 127 -6.51 0.20 22.84
CA GLU A 127 -7.33 0.02 24.06
C GLU A 127 -6.60 -0.87 25.09
N ARG A 128 -6.04 -2.00 24.64
CA ARG A 128 -5.32 -2.94 25.52
C ARG A 128 -4.07 -2.32 26.16
N HIS A 129 -3.32 -1.55 25.38
CA HIS A 129 -2.09 -0.92 25.83
C HIS A 129 -2.32 0.49 26.41
N ARG A 130 -3.55 1.00 26.38
CA ARG A 130 -3.95 2.31 26.91
C ARG A 130 -3.15 3.47 26.32
N CYS A 131 -2.98 3.42 25.00
CA CYS A 131 -2.24 4.45 24.25
C CYS A 131 -3.04 4.94 23.04
N PRO A 132 -2.70 6.08 22.44
CA PRO A 132 -3.39 6.61 21.28
C PRO A 132 -3.22 5.72 20.05
N LEU A 133 -4.31 5.65 19.24
CA LEU A 133 -4.28 5.07 17.90
C LEU A 133 -4.02 6.18 16.88
N ILE A 134 -3.07 5.95 15.99
CA ILE A 134 -2.81 6.74 14.80
C ILE A 134 -3.15 5.87 13.59
N LEU A 135 -4.04 6.34 12.71
CA LEU A 135 -4.34 5.65 11.45
C LEU A 135 -3.50 6.25 10.34
N ASP A 136 -2.83 5.39 9.58
CA ASP A 136 -2.11 5.73 8.36
C ASP A 136 -2.93 5.30 7.15
N ILE A 137 -3.57 6.28 6.49
CA ILE A 137 -4.48 6.05 5.38
C ILE A 137 -3.71 6.22 4.07
N GLN A 138 -3.39 5.11 3.43
CA GLN A 138 -2.75 5.10 2.12
C GLN A 138 -3.77 5.34 1.00
N ASP A 139 -4.96 4.72 1.13
CA ASP A 139 -6.12 4.92 0.26
C ASP A 139 -7.38 5.06 1.12
N VAL A 140 -8.31 5.93 0.71
CA VAL A 140 -9.59 6.10 1.41
C VAL A 140 -10.54 4.99 1.00
N PHE A 141 -10.56 3.93 1.79
CA PHE A 141 -11.50 2.83 1.62
C PHE A 141 -12.75 3.06 2.50
N PRO A 142 -13.98 2.89 1.98
CA PRO A 142 -14.35 2.19 0.75
C PRO A 142 -14.42 3.03 -0.53
N ASP A 143 -14.17 4.34 -0.48
CA ASP A 143 -14.39 5.24 -1.63
C ASP A 143 -13.68 4.75 -2.89
N VAL A 144 -12.40 4.42 -2.80
CA VAL A 144 -11.62 3.92 -3.95
C VAL A 144 -12.24 2.64 -4.55
N ALA A 145 -12.75 1.74 -3.72
CA ALA A 145 -13.35 0.49 -4.19
C ALA A 145 -14.73 0.72 -4.85
N ILE A 146 -15.46 1.75 -4.43
CA ILE A 146 -16.72 2.18 -5.03
C ILE A 146 -16.45 2.84 -6.39
N GLU A 147 -15.48 3.75 -6.46
CA GLU A 147 -15.13 4.49 -7.67
C GLU A 147 -14.66 3.58 -8.81
N VAL A 148 -13.86 2.55 -8.50
CA VAL A 148 -13.44 1.55 -9.50
C VAL A 148 -14.48 0.45 -9.75
N GLY A 149 -15.67 0.53 -9.13
CA GLY A 149 -16.74 -0.45 -9.31
C GLY A 149 -16.49 -1.81 -8.67
N ALA A 150 -15.49 -1.96 -7.79
CA ALA A 150 -15.20 -3.20 -7.09
C ALA A 150 -16.25 -3.54 -6.01
N ILE A 151 -16.94 -2.53 -5.47
CA ILE A 151 -18.04 -2.66 -4.53
C ILE A 151 -19.21 -1.85 -5.07
N THR A 152 -20.31 -2.54 -5.43
CA THR A 152 -21.51 -1.91 -6.00
C THR A 152 -22.78 -2.14 -5.16
N SER A 153 -22.75 -3.10 -4.23
CA SER A 153 -23.90 -3.46 -3.38
C SER A 153 -24.13 -2.40 -2.28
N PRO A 154 -25.29 -1.70 -2.26
CA PRO A 154 -25.54 -0.65 -1.28
C PRO A 154 -25.40 -1.11 0.19
N PRO A 155 -25.91 -2.30 0.60
CA PRO A 155 -25.71 -2.77 1.99
C PRO A 155 -24.24 -2.98 2.35
N VAL A 156 -23.44 -3.44 1.41
CA VAL A 156 -22.00 -3.65 1.62
C VAL A 156 -21.28 -2.31 1.72
N ILE A 157 -21.63 -1.34 0.88
CA ILE A 157 -21.11 0.02 0.93
C ILE A 157 -21.42 0.65 2.29
N ASP A 158 -22.64 0.55 2.75
CA ASP A 158 -23.07 1.10 4.04
C ASP A 158 -22.34 0.44 5.22
N LEU A 159 -22.13 -0.88 5.17
CA LEU A 159 -21.34 -1.60 6.16
C LEU A 159 -19.90 -1.05 6.24
N PHE A 160 -19.23 -0.90 5.08
CA PHE A 160 -17.86 -0.39 5.06
C PHE A 160 -17.76 1.08 5.46
N ARG A 161 -18.75 1.91 5.10
CA ARG A 161 -18.82 3.30 5.56
C ARG A 161 -19.04 3.41 7.07
N HIS A 162 -19.81 2.51 7.66
CA HIS A 162 -19.95 2.43 9.11
C HIS A 162 -18.65 2.00 9.79
N LEU A 163 -17.96 0.99 9.23
CA LEU A 163 -16.66 0.54 9.72
C LEU A 163 -15.61 1.64 9.62
N GLU A 164 -15.53 2.35 8.49
CA GLU A 164 -14.66 3.50 8.28
C GLU A 164 -14.89 4.58 9.35
N ARG A 165 -16.16 4.96 9.53
CA ARG A 165 -16.54 5.96 10.53
C ARG A 165 -16.21 5.52 11.95
N PHE A 166 -16.40 4.24 12.25
CA PHE A 166 -15.98 3.66 13.53
C PHE A 166 -14.46 3.79 13.74
N CYS A 167 -13.66 3.41 12.75
CA CYS A 167 -12.18 3.48 12.84
C CYS A 167 -11.71 4.93 13.06
N TYR A 168 -12.22 5.88 12.27
CA TYR A 168 -11.86 7.29 12.44
C TYR A 168 -12.26 7.84 13.81
N GLY A 169 -13.44 7.45 14.32
CA GLY A 169 -13.92 7.88 15.64
C GLY A 169 -13.11 7.33 16.82
N ARG A 170 -12.25 6.34 16.59
CA ARG A 170 -11.35 5.73 17.59
C ARG A 170 -9.91 6.22 17.49
N ALA A 171 -9.55 6.89 16.40
CA ALA A 171 -8.22 7.42 16.19
C ALA A 171 -8.02 8.76 16.94
N ALA A 172 -6.83 8.94 17.49
CA ALA A 172 -6.37 10.24 17.99
C ALA A 172 -5.91 11.14 16.83
N ALA A 173 -5.31 10.51 15.81
CA ALA A 173 -4.88 11.19 14.59
C ALA A 173 -5.04 10.26 13.37
N VAL A 174 -5.23 10.88 12.21
CA VAL A 174 -5.26 10.23 10.89
C VAL A 174 -4.23 10.90 10.02
N ARG A 175 -3.22 10.15 9.61
CA ARG A 175 -2.27 10.56 8.58
C ARG A 175 -2.84 10.23 7.21
N VAL A 176 -2.72 11.17 6.28
CA VAL A 176 -3.08 11.02 4.86
C VAL A 176 -1.95 11.53 3.98
N LEU A 177 -1.93 11.15 2.69
CA LEU A 177 -0.80 11.40 1.81
C LEU A 177 -0.87 12.73 1.06
N SER A 178 -2.07 13.31 0.93
CA SER A 178 -2.28 14.54 0.14
C SER A 178 -3.39 15.42 0.71
N GLY A 179 -3.45 16.66 0.21
CA GLY A 179 -4.51 17.61 0.58
C GLY A 179 -5.91 17.12 0.18
N ASP A 180 -6.04 16.42 -0.96
CA ASP A 180 -7.32 15.87 -1.42
C ASP A 180 -7.82 14.76 -0.48
N LEU A 181 -6.93 13.86 -0.05
CA LEU A 181 -7.27 12.86 0.96
C LEU A 181 -7.63 13.51 2.30
N ALA A 182 -6.93 14.58 2.68
CA ALA A 182 -7.26 15.33 3.90
C ALA A 182 -8.64 15.98 3.81
N ALA A 183 -9.00 16.55 2.66
CA ALA A 183 -10.32 17.12 2.44
C ALA A 183 -11.42 16.05 2.50
N ASN A 184 -11.21 14.89 1.86
CA ASN A 184 -12.14 13.75 1.90
C ASN A 184 -12.35 13.26 3.35
N VAL A 185 -11.27 12.89 4.05
CA VAL A 185 -11.34 12.39 5.43
C VAL A 185 -11.89 13.48 6.35
N GLY A 186 -11.45 14.73 6.20
CA GLY A 186 -11.91 15.89 6.98
C GLY A 186 -13.43 16.06 6.89
N ALA A 187 -14.02 15.97 5.71
CA ALA A 187 -15.47 16.03 5.50
C ALA A 187 -16.22 14.91 6.25
N LYS A 188 -15.64 13.69 6.28
CA LYS A 188 -16.23 12.53 6.97
C LYS A 188 -16.20 12.66 8.49
N VAL A 189 -15.13 13.26 9.05
CA VAL A 189 -14.96 13.36 10.50
C VAL A 189 -15.49 14.65 11.10
N ALA A 190 -15.78 15.68 10.30
CA ALA A 190 -16.17 17.02 10.74
C ALA A 190 -17.39 17.04 11.71
N ARG A 191 -18.29 16.07 11.58
CA ARG A 191 -19.51 15.95 12.41
C ARG A 191 -19.36 15.00 13.60
N MET A 192 -18.15 14.46 13.82
CA MET A 192 -17.88 13.58 14.96
C MET A 192 -17.79 14.40 16.25
N ARG A 193 -18.27 13.82 17.35
CA ARG A 193 -18.19 14.48 18.67
C ARG A 193 -16.74 14.76 19.13
N ARG A 194 -15.82 13.90 18.72
CA ARG A 194 -14.38 14.01 18.95
C ARG A 194 -13.66 13.64 17.65
N PRO A 195 -13.51 14.58 16.72
CA PRO A 195 -12.84 14.31 15.46
C PRO A 195 -11.35 14.02 15.71
N PRO A 196 -10.74 13.08 15.01
CA PRO A 196 -9.29 12.90 15.02
C PRO A 196 -8.61 14.11 14.38
N ARG A 197 -7.34 14.33 14.72
CA ARG A 197 -6.50 15.27 13.96
C ARG A 197 -6.21 14.64 12.60
N VAL A 198 -6.42 15.39 11.52
CA VAL A 198 -6.07 14.93 10.15
C VAL A 198 -4.82 15.67 9.72
N GLU A 199 -3.75 14.91 9.45
CA GLU A 199 -2.43 15.44 9.12
C GLU A 199 -1.99 14.95 7.74
N VAL A 200 -1.51 15.87 6.91
CA VAL A 200 -0.95 15.52 5.60
C VAL A 200 0.55 15.26 5.76
N ILE A 201 0.93 14.00 5.64
CA ILE A 201 2.34 13.57 5.66
C ILE A 201 2.53 12.62 4.49
N PRO A 202 3.14 13.06 3.36
CA PRO A 202 3.41 12.20 2.20
C PRO A 202 4.24 10.98 2.53
N ASN A 203 4.21 9.97 1.67
CA ASN A 203 5.11 8.83 1.81
C ASN A 203 6.56 9.28 1.62
N PRO A 204 7.49 8.79 2.48
CA PRO A 204 8.89 9.12 2.36
C PRO A 204 9.52 8.43 1.14
N VAL A 205 10.60 9.02 0.65
CA VAL A 205 11.51 8.42 -0.33
C VAL A 205 12.95 8.60 0.17
N ASP A 206 13.77 7.59 -0.05
CA ASP A 206 15.20 7.69 0.24
C ASP A 206 15.91 8.49 -0.87
N THR A 207 16.16 9.76 -0.60
CA THR A 207 16.85 10.68 -1.53
C THR A 207 18.35 10.42 -1.64
N THR A 208 18.91 9.54 -0.81
CA THR A 208 20.32 9.12 -0.93
C THR A 208 20.45 7.93 -1.87
N ALA A 209 19.47 7.04 -1.90
CA ALA A 209 19.42 5.92 -2.82
C ALA A 209 18.88 6.32 -4.20
N LEU A 210 17.90 7.23 -4.26
CA LEU A 210 17.30 7.71 -5.50
C LEU A 210 17.88 9.09 -5.87
N THR A 211 18.97 9.07 -6.61
CA THR A 211 19.65 10.29 -7.09
C THR A 211 19.50 10.43 -8.61
N PRO A 212 19.53 11.66 -9.14
CA PRO A 212 19.61 11.87 -10.58
C PRO A 212 20.81 11.12 -11.19
N ALA A 213 20.54 10.35 -12.23
CA ALA A 213 21.53 9.55 -12.93
C ALA A 213 21.68 10.00 -14.39
N SER A 214 22.70 9.48 -15.08
CA SER A 214 22.86 9.68 -16.51
C SER A 214 21.65 9.18 -17.29
N ARG A 215 21.28 9.89 -18.36
CA ARG A 215 20.30 9.41 -19.34
C ARG A 215 20.81 8.19 -20.12
N ASP A 216 22.11 8.06 -20.27
CA ASP A 216 22.75 6.93 -20.93
C ASP A 216 22.75 5.73 -20.00
N THR A 217 21.81 4.80 -20.24
CA THR A 217 21.59 3.61 -19.42
C THR A 217 21.43 2.37 -20.29
N PRO A 218 21.83 1.18 -19.81
CA PRO A 218 21.59 -0.08 -20.51
C PRO A 218 20.14 -0.24 -20.92
N TYR A 219 19.20 0.12 -20.06
CA TYR A 219 17.77 0.05 -20.33
C TYR A 219 17.33 0.87 -21.57
N ARG A 220 17.89 2.07 -21.76
CA ARG A 220 17.61 2.87 -22.96
C ARG A 220 18.16 2.23 -24.22
N HIS A 221 19.34 1.61 -24.13
CA HIS A 221 19.95 0.91 -25.25
C HIS A 221 19.16 -0.35 -25.65
N GLU A 222 18.75 -1.15 -24.66
CA GLU A 222 17.95 -2.37 -24.88
C GLU A 222 16.62 -2.07 -25.59
N LEU A 223 15.99 -0.94 -25.25
CA LEU A 223 14.73 -0.53 -25.84
C LEU A 223 14.88 0.37 -27.07
N GLY A 224 16.12 0.67 -27.50
CA GLY A 224 16.38 1.50 -28.68
C GLY A 224 15.85 2.93 -28.59
N LEU A 225 15.78 3.52 -27.37
CA LEU A 225 15.12 4.80 -27.12
C LEU A 225 15.92 6.02 -27.61
N GLY A 226 17.21 5.87 -27.94
CA GLY A 226 18.06 6.94 -28.43
C GLY A 226 17.98 8.22 -27.58
N ASP A 227 17.88 9.37 -28.23
CA ASP A 227 17.72 10.69 -27.59
C ASP A 227 16.27 11.11 -27.35
N ALA A 228 15.30 10.24 -27.60
CA ALA A 228 13.90 10.57 -27.45
C ALA A 228 13.54 10.94 -25.98
N THR A 229 12.59 11.83 -25.83
CA THR A 229 11.95 12.08 -24.52
C THR A 229 11.06 10.90 -24.18
N VAL A 230 11.35 10.28 -23.04
CA VAL A 230 10.64 9.09 -22.59
C VAL A 230 9.65 9.46 -21.49
N PHE A 231 8.38 9.17 -21.73
CA PHE A 231 7.34 9.16 -20.71
C PHE A 231 7.17 7.73 -20.21
N MET A 232 7.57 7.48 -18.96
CA MET A 232 7.55 6.15 -18.40
C MET A 232 6.47 6.02 -17.33
N TYR A 233 5.67 4.96 -17.44
CA TYR A 233 4.88 4.42 -16.35
C TYR A 233 5.56 3.13 -15.85
N ALA A 234 5.75 3.01 -14.54
CA ALA A 234 6.27 1.80 -13.92
C ALA A 234 5.39 1.42 -12.71
N GLY A 235 4.78 0.25 -12.74
CA GLY A 235 3.91 -0.19 -11.65
C GLY A 235 2.88 -1.24 -12.05
N ASN A 236 1.89 -1.44 -11.18
CA ASN A 236 0.80 -2.37 -11.43
C ASN A 236 -0.09 -1.89 -12.57
N LEU A 237 -0.34 -2.75 -13.56
CA LEU A 237 -1.24 -2.47 -14.67
C LEU A 237 -2.68 -2.85 -14.28
N GLY A 238 -3.29 -2.07 -13.40
CA GLY A 238 -4.64 -2.29 -12.88
C GLY A 238 -5.67 -1.32 -13.44
N HIS A 239 -6.95 -1.58 -13.20
CA HIS A 239 -8.06 -0.74 -13.68
C HIS A 239 -8.05 0.67 -13.07
N SER A 240 -7.51 0.85 -11.88
CA SER A 240 -7.48 2.13 -11.16
C SER A 240 -6.39 3.09 -11.66
N GLN A 241 -5.46 2.64 -12.52
CA GLN A 241 -4.32 3.42 -12.99
C GLN A 241 -4.60 4.28 -14.24
N SER A 242 -5.82 4.22 -14.78
CA SER A 242 -6.23 5.03 -15.97
C SER A 242 -5.23 4.95 -17.14
N LEU A 243 -4.70 3.75 -17.41
CA LEU A 243 -3.64 3.53 -18.42
C LEU A 243 -4.06 3.93 -19.86
N ASP A 244 -5.35 4.03 -20.13
CA ASP A 244 -5.87 4.53 -21.40
C ASP A 244 -5.41 5.97 -21.69
N LEU A 245 -5.09 6.76 -20.66
CA LEU A 245 -4.49 8.09 -20.84
C LEU A 245 -3.10 8.02 -21.50
N VAL A 246 -2.32 6.99 -21.16
CA VAL A 246 -1.00 6.75 -21.78
C VAL A 246 -1.17 6.37 -23.24
N VAL A 247 -2.12 5.47 -23.54
CA VAL A 247 -2.44 5.05 -24.92
C VAL A 247 -2.91 6.25 -25.76
N GLU A 248 -3.80 7.07 -25.22
CA GLU A 248 -4.30 8.25 -25.92
C GLU A 248 -3.20 9.30 -26.16
N ALA A 249 -2.33 9.52 -25.17
CA ALA A 249 -1.18 10.41 -25.32
C ALA A 249 -0.20 9.88 -26.39
N ALA A 250 0.10 8.59 -26.38
CA ALA A 250 0.93 7.96 -27.41
C ALA A 250 0.31 8.12 -28.81
N ARG A 251 -1.00 7.90 -28.95
CA ARG A 251 -1.73 8.09 -30.21
C ARG A 251 -1.63 9.51 -30.73
N ARG A 252 -1.77 10.53 -29.88
CA ARG A 252 -1.63 11.94 -30.25
C ARG A 252 -0.22 12.30 -30.71
N HIS A 253 0.77 11.59 -30.22
CA HIS A 253 2.18 11.78 -30.57
C HIS A 253 2.73 10.73 -31.55
N ALA A 254 1.89 9.94 -32.21
CA ALA A 254 2.33 8.85 -33.10
C ALA A 254 3.26 9.33 -34.25
N ASN A 255 3.12 10.57 -34.67
CA ASN A 255 3.96 11.19 -35.73
C ASN A 255 5.22 11.89 -35.15
N ARG A 256 5.51 11.77 -33.86
CA ARG A 256 6.63 12.42 -33.18
C ARG A 256 7.70 11.36 -32.87
N SER A 257 8.79 11.33 -33.62
CA SER A 257 9.91 10.42 -33.40
C SER A 257 10.77 10.76 -32.16
N ASP A 258 10.61 11.97 -31.64
CA ASP A 258 11.33 12.47 -30.46
C ASP A 258 10.60 12.21 -29.13
N ILE A 259 9.42 11.54 -29.17
CA ILE A 259 8.61 11.20 -27.99
C ILE A 259 8.27 9.71 -27.99
N VAL A 260 8.62 9.02 -26.90
CA VAL A 260 8.34 7.59 -26.69
C VAL A 260 7.66 7.37 -25.34
N TYR A 261 6.69 6.49 -25.33
CA TYR A 261 5.99 6.03 -24.12
C TYR A 261 6.46 4.63 -23.76
N VAL A 262 6.82 4.40 -22.50
CA VAL A 262 7.25 3.09 -22.01
C VAL A 262 6.38 2.73 -20.79
N VAL A 263 5.79 1.56 -20.84
CA VAL A 263 4.95 1.04 -19.76
C VAL A 263 5.58 -0.23 -19.22
N ASN A 264 6.07 -0.17 -17.97
CA ASN A 264 6.68 -1.29 -17.25
C ASN A 264 5.73 -1.83 -16.21
N GLY A 265 5.55 -3.14 -16.18
CA GLY A 265 4.79 -3.79 -15.11
C GLY A 265 3.96 -4.97 -15.57
N GLY A 266 3.14 -5.45 -14.65
CA GLY A 266 2.19 -6.53 -14.88
C GLY A 266 0.85 -6.25 -14.21
N GLY A 267 -0.18 -6.98 -14.58
CA GLY A 267 -1.51 -6.82 -13.99
C GLY A 267 -2.63 -7.13 -14.98
N VAL A 268 -3.87 -6.92 -14.54
CA VAL A 268 -5.07 -7.29 -15.32
C VAL A 268 -5.22 -6.52 -16.65
N MET A 269 -4.56 -5.38 -16.79
CA MET A 269 -4.56 -4.56 -18.01
C MET A 269 -3.38 -4.86 -18.94
N ALA A 270 -2.49 -5.81 -18.61
CA ALA A 270 -1.28 -6.09 -19.40
C ALA A 270 -1.61 -6.44 -20.86
N ASP A 271 -2.57 -7.34 -21.09
CA ASP A 271 -2.99 -7.73 -22.45
C ASP A 271 -3.63 -6.56 -23.22
N HIS A 272 -4.37 -5.68 -22.54
CA HIS A 272 -4.93 -4.48 -23.15
C HIS A 272 -3.82 -3.54 -23.60
N MET A 273 -2.84 -3.28 -22.74
CA MET A 273 -1.70 -2.43 -23.07
C MET A 273 -0.83 -3.02 -24.20
N ALA A 274 -0.60 -4.34 -24.19
CA ALA A 274 0.16 -5.01 -25.26
C ALA A 274 -0.54 -4.89 -26.62
N ARG A 275 -1.87 -5.02 -26.68
CA ARG A 275 -2.64 -4.81 -27.91
C ARG A 275 -2.56 -3.37 -28.37
N ALA A 276 -2.69 -2.41 -27.48
CA ALA A 276 -2.57 -0.98 -27.84
C ALA A 276 -1.17 -0.63 -28.37
N ALA A 277 -0.12 -1.22 -27.82
CA ALA A 277 1.26 -1.02 -28.28
C ALA A 277 1.52 -1.60 -29.67
N ALA A 278 0.82 -2.66 -30.07
CA ALA A 278 0.97 -3.24 -31.42
C ALA A 278 0.60 -2.26 -32.55
N ASP A 279 -0.29 -1.30 -32.27
CA ASP A 279 -0.78 -0.31 -33.25
C ASP A 279 -0.06 1.04 -33.13
N LEU A 280 0.84 1.23 -32.15
CA LEU A 280 1.46 2.52 -31.84
C LEU A 280 3.00 2.39 -31.83
N PRO A 281 3.71 2.94 -32.83
CA PRO A 281 5.16 2.80 -32.96
C PRO A 281 5.96 3.47 -31.85
N ASN A 282 5.34 4.39 -31.12
CA ASN A 282 5.93 5.15 -30.02
C ASN A 282 5.46 4.68 -28.64
N LEU A 283 4.82 3.51 -28.54
CA LEU A 283 4.42 2.90 -27.27
C LEU A 283 5.07 1.51 -27.10
N THR A 284 5.87 1.36 -26.07
CA THR A 284 6.51 0.09 -25.72
C THR A 284 5.97 -0.41 -24.38
N VAL A 285 5.54 -1.67 -24.33
CA VAL A 285 5.10 -2.31 -23.10
C VAL A 285 6.12 -3.39 -22.74
N VAL A 286 6.66 -3.27 -21.54
CA VAL A 286 7.69 -4.18 -20.99
C VAL A 286 7.10 -4.84 -19.75
N GLY A 287 7.39 -6.11 -19.56
CA GLY A 287 7.00 -6.82 -18.32
C GLY A 287 7.63 -6.20 -17.08
N TYR A 288 7.36 -6.80 -15.92
CA TYR A 288 7.95 -6.36 -14.66
C TYR A 288 9.49 -6.30 -14.78
N GLN A 289 10.06 -5.17 -14.41
CA GLN A 289 11.50 -4.95 -14.28
C GLN A 289 11.81 -4.73 -12.80
N PRO A 290 12.81 -5.41 -12.23
CA PRO A 290 13.20 -5.27 -10.83
C PRO A 290 13.74 -3.89 -10.49
#